data_c650e9a866e4a360fd7f09dcdce57cb7
#
_entry.id   c650e9a866e4a360fd7f09dcdce57cb7
#
_cell.length_a   1.000
_cell.length_b   1.000
_cell.length_c   1.000
_cell.angle_alpha   90.00
_cell.angle_beta   90.00
_cell.angle_gamma   90.00
#
_symmetry.space_group_name_H-M   'P 1'
#
loop_
_entity.id
_entity.type
_entity.pdbx_description
1 polymer ?
#
loop_
_entity_poly.entity_id
_entity_poly.type
_entity_poly.pdbx_seq_one_letter_code
_entity_poly.pdbx_strand_id
1 'polypeptide(L)'
;VATNKSIIHFSGRVDSLIGYTVRGRHYFRSRPCNPRNPKTPAQQAHRQQFALVSSFVSTLRRAYLLGYANYRPERSPRVRLTEHIFASVLQPDGTLDLSQLLISQGPLQPLLADTVTRPTPTTLRVTFRHSSGNPDDRLQVLIYNRTLAVSQLLENQASRRGSALTVPIPPEWQSHNLFIYAFYRNPSTSYTSDSILLAELNTPSGDQLLITLQSFLSHLSHNWPNLRYQSASQPVPTSIHSSPPGTP
;
A
#
# COMPACT_ATOMS: atom_id res chain seq x y z
N VAL A 1 15.65 20.39 -16.68
CA VAL A 1 16.00 19.07 -17.24
C VAL A 1 15.65 19.06 -18.71
N ALA A 2 16.59 18.70 -19.59
CA ALA A 2 16.37 18.61 -21.02
C ALA A 2 16.51 17.15 -21.49
N THR A 3 15.70 16.75 -22.47
CA THR A 3 15.81 15.42 -23.11
C THR A 3 16.85 15.50 -24.22
N ASN A 4 17.80 14.57 -24.23
CA ASN A 4 18.78 14.48 -25.28
C ASN A 4 18.25 13.67 -26.47
N LYS A 5 18.11 14.35 -27.61
CA LYS A 5 17.76 13.73 -28.91
C LYS A 5 18.97 13.57 -29.83
N SER A 6 20.19 13.92 -29.36
CA SER A 6 21.41 13.83 -30.16
C SER A 6 21.99 12.41 -30.18
N ILE A 7 22.92 12.18 -31.12
CA ILE A 7 23.65 10.91 -31.25
C ILE A 7 24.61 10.67 -30.07
N ILE A 8 25.02 11.73 -29.36
CA ILE A 8 25.97 11.62 -28.25
C ILE A 8 25.20 11.33 -26.97
N HIS A 9 25.37 10.12 -26.48
CA HIS A 9 24.78 9.67 -25.21
C HIS A 9 25.90 9.43 -24.20
N PHE A 10 25.87 10.14 -23.08
CA PHE A 10 26.77 9.85 -21.96
C PHE A 10 25.96 9.72 -20.65
N SER A 11 26.45 8.88 -19.77
CA SER A 11 25.96 8.73 -18.42
C SER A 11 27.08 9.09 -17.46
N GLY A 12 26.78 9.93 -16.49
CA GLY A 12 27.75 10.42 -15.54
C GLY A 12 27.86 11.95 -15.52
N ARG A 13 28.96 12.43 -14.99
CA ARG A 13 29.22 13.86 -14.80
C ARG A 13 30.31 14.35 -15.75
N VAL A 14 30.02 15.42 -16.46
CA VAL A 14 30.98 16.15 -17.28
C VAL A 14 30.85 17.63 -16.90
N ASP A 15 31.85 18.15 -16.20
CA ASP A 15 31.89 19.51 -15.67
C ASP A 15 30.60 19.91 -14.94
N SER A 16 29.87 20.88 -15.48
CA SER A 16 28.61 21.40 -14.95
C SER A 16 27.37 20.60 -15.39
N LEU A 17 27.53 19.59 -16.27
CA LEU A 17 26.46 18.77 -16.78
C LEU A 17 26.48 17.37 -16.14
N ILE A 18 25.26 16.86 -15.90
CA ILE A 18 25.02 15.47 -15.46
C ILE A 18 24.12 14.81 -16.49
N GLY A 19 24.66 13.79 -17.18
CA GLY A 19 23.90 12.92 -18.07
C GLY A 19 23.39 11.69 -17.30
N TYR A 20 22.16 11.29 -17.54
CA TYR A 20 21.58 10.08 -16.97
C TYR A 20 20.51 9.49 -17.89
N THR A 21 20.28 8.20 -17.75
CA THR A 21 19.29 7.48 -18.55
C THR A 21 18.16 6.99 -17.65
N VAL A 22 16.92 7.27 -18.06
CA VAL A 22 15.71 6.76 -17.39
C VAL A 22 14.85 6.08 -18.44
N ARG A 23 14.61 4.77 -18.26
CA ARG A 23 13.78 3.95 -19.18
C ARG A 23 14.18 4.09 -20.66
N GLY A 24 15.47 4.01 -20.93
CA GLY A 24 16.03 4.13 -22.28
C GLY A 24 16.05 5.55 -22.86
N ARG A 25 15.55 6.56 -22.15
CA ARG A 25 15.61 7.96 -22.54
C ARG A 25 16.78 8.66 -21.86
N HIS A 26 17.52 9.44 -22.60
CA HIS A 26 18.69 10.18 -22.12
C HIS A 26 18.28 11.60 -21.73
N TYR A 27 18.76 12.02 -20.57
CA TYR A 27 18.46 13.34 -20.00
C TYR A 27 19.74 14.04 -19.58
N PHE A 28 19.73 15.36 -19.66
CA PHE A 28 20.78 16.21 -19.10
C PHE A 28 20.18 17.17 -18.08
N ARG A 29 20.94 17.44 -17.05
CA ARG A 29 20.66 18.51 -16.11
C ARG A 29 21.95 19.24 -15.74
N SER A 30 21.85 20.52 -15.42
CA SER A 30 22.95 21.23 -14.79
C SER A 30 23.17 20.73 -13.36
N ARG A 31 24.41 20.78 -12.94
CA ARG A 31 24.76 20.52 -11.54
C ARG A 31 24.25 21.69 -10.70
N PRO A 32 23.56 21.43 -9.57
CA PRO A 32 23.23 22.49 -8.63
C PRO A 32 24.51 23.08 -8.03
N CYS A 33 24.70 24.39 -8.17
CA CYS A 33 25.76 25.10 -7.48
C CYS A 33 25.24 25.48 -6.09
N ASN A 34 25.94 25.04 -5.03
CA ASN A 34 25.63 25.37 -3.64
C ASN A 34 24.14 25.16 -3.25
N PRO A 35 23.63 23.91 -3.29
CA PRO A 35 22.24 23.67 -2.91
C PRO A 35 22.04 24.08 -1.46
N ARG A 36 21.19 25.09 -1.25
CA ARG A 36 20.80 25.51 0.09
C ARG A 36 20.02 24.39 0.77
N ASN A 37 20.42 24.05 1.98
CA ASN A 37 19.69 23.12 2.84
C ASN A 37 19.23 23.88 4.09
N PRO A 38 18.09 24.57 4.06
CA PRO A 38 17.67 25.46 5.14
C PRO A 38 17.31 24.74 6.42
N LYS A 39 17.16 23.39 6.37
CA LYS A 39 16.85 22.55 7.56
C LYS A 39 15.64 23.09 8.35
N THR A 40 14.61 23.58 7.66
CA THR A 40 13.40 24.03 8.34
C THR A 40 12.73 22.88 9.09
N PRO A 41 11.98 23.13 10.18
CA PRO A 41 11.27 22.08 10.92
C PRO A 41 10.37 21.22 10.02
N ALA A 42 9.65 21.83 9.08
CA ALA A 42 8.80 21.12 8.12
C ALA A 42 9.61 20.18 7.20
N GLN A 43 10.78 20.62 6.72
CA GLN A 43 11.66 19.76 5.91
C GLN A 43 12.25 18.63 6.73
N GLN A 44 12.59 18.86 7.98
CA GLN A 44 13.10 17.82 8.87
C GLN A 44 12.01 16.77 9.16
N ALA A 45 10.79 17.19 9.48
CA ALA A 45 9.64 16.31 9.68
C ALA A 45 9.36 15.46 8.44
N HIS A 46 9.29 16.08 7.25
CA HIS A 46 9.08 15.33 6.00
C HIS A 46 10.20 14.32 5.71
N ARG A 47 11.46 14.67 6.00
CA ARG A 47 12.59 13.73 5.83
C ARG A 47 12.49 12.55 6.80
N GLN A 48 12.07 12.78 8.04
CA GLN A 48 11.84 11.71 9.02
C GLN A 48 10.73 10.76 8.56
N GLN A 49 9.59 11.31 8.12
CA GLN A 49 8.50 10.53 7.54
C GLN A 49 8.94 9.72 6.33
N PHE A 50 9.69 10.35 5.42
CA PHE A 50 10.23 9.65 4.24
C PHE A 50 11.22 8.54 4.61
N ALA A 51 12.08 8.76 5.60
CA ALA A 51 13.00 7.74 6.09
C ALA A 51 12.25 6.54 6.69
N LEU A 52 11.22 6.80 7.53
CA LEU A 52 10.35 5.77 8.11
C LEU A 52 9.68 4.93 7.00
N VAL A 53 8.99 5.60 6.07
CA VAL A 53 8.29 4.92 4.96
C VAL A 53 9.27 4.16 4.08
N SER A 54 10.42 4.73 3.72
CA SER A 54 11.42 4.08 2.89
C SER A 54 12.02 2.83 3.55
N SER A 55 12.27 2.87 4.85
CA SER A 55 12.71 1.72 5.65
C SER A 55 11.63 0.63 5.63
N PHE A 56 10.38 0.99 5.95
CA PHE A 56 9.26 0.06 5.94
C PHE A 56 9.05 -0.59 4.56
N VAL A 57 9.03 0.18 3.47
CA VAL A 57 8.93 -0.34 2.10
C VAL A 57 10.04 -1.33 1.78
N SER A 58 11.24 -1.11 2.29
CA SER A 58 12.37 -2.00 2.05
C SER A 58 12.16 -3.39 2.65
N THR A 59 11.46 -3.49 3.78
CA THR A 59 11.12 -4.79 4.39
C THR A 59 10.13 -5.60 3.54
N LEU A 60 9.29 -4.95 2.73
CA LEU A 60 8.24 -5.56 1.90
C LEU A 60 8.70 -5.87 0.47
N ARG A 61 10.01 -5.84 0.20
CA ARG A 61 10.56 -5.89 -1.17
C ARG A 61 10.01 -7.03 -2.03
N ARG A 62 10.00 -8.27 -1.53
CA ARG A 62 9.52 -9.42 -2.30
C ARG A 62 8.03 -9.30 -2.63
N ALA A 63 7.24 -8.86 -1.66
CA ALA A 63 5.79 -8.73 -1.79
C ALA A 63 5.41 -7.69 -2.84
N TYR A 64 5.94 -6.45 -2.77
CA TYR A 64 5.55 -5.41 -3.73
C TYR A 64 6.09 -5.66 -5.14
N LEU A 65 7.24 -6.34 -5.30
CA LEU A 65 7.73 -6.71 -6.62
C LEU A 65 6.77 -7.66 -7.35
N LEU A 66 6.13 -8.58 -6.62
CA LEU A 66 5.09 -9.45 -7.17
C LEU A 66 3.74 -8.73 -7.26
N GLY A 67 3.36 -8.02 -6.21
CA GLY A 67 2.02 -7.43 -6.07
C GLY A 67 1.73 -6.27 -7.01
N TYR A 68 2.76 -5.53 -7.43
CA TYR A 68 2.63 -4.40 -8.36
C TYR A 68 3.31 -4.64 -9.72
N ALA A 69 3.66 -5.88 -10.06
CA ALA A 69 4.46 -6.18 -11.26
C ALA A 69 3.84 -5.61 -12.54
N ASN A 70 2.55 -5.80 -12.75
CA ASN A 70 1.83 -5.43 -13.98
C ASN A 70 0.82 -4.30 -13.79
N TYR A 71 0.79 -3.68 -12.63
CA TYR A 71 -0.10 -2.55 -12.37
C TYR A 71 0.57 -1.23 -12.75
N ARG A 72 0.04 -0.51 -13.77
CA ARG A 72 0.58 0.76 -14.27
C ARG A 72 2.09 0.72 -14.52
N PRO A 73 2.57 0.12 -15.61
CA PRO A 73 3.99 -0.15 -15.88
C PRO A 73 4.88 1.11 -16.00
N GLU A 74 4.29 2.30 -16.10
CA GLU A 74 5.01 3.58 -16.16
C GLU A 74 5.74 3.94 -14.87
N ARG A 75 5.35 3.35 -13.73
CA ARG A 75 6.02 3.58 -12.43
C ARG A 75 6.57 2.28 -11.86
N SER A 76 7.66 2.35 -11.12
CA SER A 76 8.21 1.16 -10.47
C SER A 76 7.32 0.68 -9.31
N PRO A 77 7.26 -0.63 -9.03
CA PRO A 77 6.51 -1.19 -7.91
C PRO A 77 6.81 -0.52 -6.57
N ARG A 78 8.09 -0.20 -6.31
CA ARG A 78 8.51 0.52 -5.09
C ARG A 78 7.85 1.89 -4.96
N VAL A 79 7.85 2.66 -6.05
CA VAL A 79 7.28 4.02 -6.06
C VAL A 79 5.79 3.96 -5.76
N ARG A 80 5.07 2.99 -6.33
CA ARG A 80 3.62 2.84 -6.10
C ARG A 80 3.28 2.50 -4.67
N LEU A 81 3.98 1.52 -4.10
CA LEU A 81 3.77 1.20 -2.69
C LEU A 81 4.08 2.41 -1.81
N THR A 82 5.17 3.16 -2.11
CA THR A 82 5.50 4.38 -1.37
C THR A 82 4.40 5.43 -1.49
N GLU A 83 3.88 5.69 -2.69
CA GLU A 83 2.76 6.63 -2.92
C GLU A 83 1.51 6.21 -2.15
N HIS A 84 1.15 4.92 -2.17
CA HIS A 84 0.01 4.40 -1.42
C HIS A 84 0.18 4.61 0.08
N ILE A 85 1.38 4.33 0.62
CA ILE A 85 1.65 4.51 2.05
C ILE A 85 1.50 5.98 2.46
N PHE A 86 2.04 6.92 1.70
CA PHE A 86 1.89 8.35 1.99
C PHE A 86 0.44 8.83 1.86
N ALA A 87 -0.34 8.24 0.97
CA ALA A 87 -1.73 8.64 0.73
C ALA A 87 -2.73 8.08 1.74
N SER A 88 -2.49 6.88 2.28
CA SER A 88 -3.53 6.12 2.99
C SER A 88 -3.08 5.45 4.29
N VAL A 89 -1.79 5.15 4.43
CA VAL A 89 -1.27 4.35 5.55
C VAL A 89 -0.59 5.23 6.61
N LEU A 90 0.13 6.28 6.16
CA LEU A 90 0.83 7.20 7.05
C LEU A 90 -0.16 8.16 7.70
N GLN A 91 -0.25 8.09 9.02
CA GLN A 91 -1.10 8.96 9.81
C GLN A 91 -0.42 10.32 10.06
N PRO A 92 -1.20 11.38 10.37
CA PRO A 92 -0.65 12.72 10.66
C PRO A 92 0.35 12.75 11.81
N ASP A 93 0.22 11.84 12.77
CA ASP A 93 1.12 11.68 13.91
C ASP A 93 2.45 10.98 13.56
N GLY A 94 2.61 10.54 12.31
CA GLY A 94 3.78 9.82 11.83
C GLY A 94 3.74 8.31 12.07
N THR A 95 2.65 7.75 12.57
CA THR A 95 2.45 6.31 12.71
C THR A 95 1.96 5.67 11.41
N LEU A 96 2.11 4.35 11.28
CA LEU A 96 1.61 3.59 10.14
C LEU A 96 0.37 2.78 10.55
N ASP A 97 -0.76 3.08 9.90
CA ASP A 97 -1.98 2.26 9.99
C ASP A 97 -1.88 1.11 8.98
N LEU A 98 -1.41 -0.03 9.45
CA LEU A 98 -1.20 -1.20 8.63
C LEU A 98 -2.52 -1.86 8.16
N SER A 99 -3.66 -1.50 8.75
CA SER A 99 -4.96 -2.00 8.29
C SER A 99 -5.32 -1.51 6.88
N GLN A 100 -4.82 -0.33 6.50
CA GLN A 100 -5.03 0.29 5.19
C GLN A 100 -3.96 -0.08 4.15
N LEU A 101 -3.00 -0.93 4.52
CA LEU A 101 -1.88 -1.25 3.64
C LEU A 101 -2.32 -2.17 2.50
N LEU A 102 -2.09 -1.74 1.26
CA LEU A 102 -2.19 -2.55 0.06
C LEU A 102 -0.79 -2.89 -0.45
N ILE A 103 -0.43 -4.17 -0.38
CA ILE A 103 0.85 -4.68 -0.88
C ILE A 103 0.77 -5.17 -2.33
N SER A 104 -0.44 -5.22 -2.87
CA SER A 104 -0.75 -5.63 -4.23
C SER A 104 -1.95 -4.86 -4.75
N GLN A 105 -1.92 -4.49 -6.02
CA GLN A 105 -3.06 -3.92 -6.75
C GLN A 105 -3.11 -4.50 -8.15
N GLY A 106 -4.33 -4.82 -8.62
CA GLY A 106 -4.50 -5.33 -9.98
C GLY A 106 -5.93 -5.68 -10.33
N PRO A 107 -6.14 -6.16 -11.58
CA PRO A 107 -7.48 -6.38 -12.12
C PRO A 107 -8.14 -7.68 -11.66
N LEU A 108 -7.42 -8.59 -10.98
CA LEU A 108 -8.02 -9.84 -10.54
C LEU A 108 -8.96 -9.60 -9.36
N GLN A 109 -10.00 -10.42 -9.26
CA GLN A 109 -10.90 -10.39 -8.11
C GLN A 109 -10.14 -10.71 -6.82
N PRO A 110 -10.31 -9.92 -5.75
CA PRO A 110 -9.64 -10.17 -4.48
C PRO A 110 -10.13 -11.46 -3.80
N LEU A 111 -9.41 -11.90 -2.79
CA LEU A 111 -9.82 -13.01 -1.95
C LEU A 111 -11.05 -12.61 -1.12
N LEU A 112 -12.05 -13.49 -1.08
CA LEU A 112 -13.21 -13.35 -0.21
C LEU A 112 -13.03 -14.28 1.00
N ALA A 113 -12.31 -13.79 2.02
CA ALA A 113 -12.14 -14.53 3.26
C ALA A 113 -13.48 -14.65 3.99
N ASP A 114 -13.78 -15.86 4.47
CA ASP A 114 -15.01 -16.19 5.21
C ASP A 114 -14.72 -16.24 6.71
N THR A 115 -13.80 -17.11 7.12
CA THR A 115 -13.36 -17.20 8.51
C THR A 115 -11.85 -17.32 8.59
N VAL A 116 -11.29 -16.72 9.64
CA VAL A 116 -9.88 -16.84 10.00
C VAL A 116 -9.82 -17.37 11.43
N THR A 117 -9.16 -18.49 11.65
CA THR A 117 -9.01 -19.10 12.96
C THR A 117 -7.55 -19.41 13.24
N ARG A 118 -7.17 -19.43 14.52
CA ARG A 118 -5.81 -19.79 14.96
C ARG A 118 -5.86 -21.09 15.76
N PRO A 119 -5.87 -22.27 15.10
CA PRO A 119 -5.99 -23.55 15.78
C PRO A 119 -4.79 -23.85 16.68
N THR A 120 -3.61 -23.36 16.34
CA THR A 120 -2.41 -23.48 17.17
C THR A 120 -1.62 -22.16 17.16
N PRO A 121 -0.73 -21.93 18.12
CA PRO A 121 0.13 -20.72 18.12
C PRO A 121 0.96 -20.55 16.85
N THR A 122 1.25 -21.64 16.14
CA THR A 122 2.09 -21.68 14.95
C THR A 122 1.33 -21.78 13.63
N THR A 123 0.00 -21.81 13.67
CA THR A 123 -0.80 -21.96 12.45
C THR A 123 -2.00 -21.03 12.44
N LEU A 124 -2.25 -20.43 11.29
CA LEU A 124 -3.48 -19.70 10.99
C LEU A 124 -4.24 -20.47 9.91
N ARG A 125 -5.51 -20.74 10.12
CA ARG A 125 -6.39 -21.35 9.13
C ARG A 125 -7.36 -20.31 8.60
N VAL A 126 -7.34 -20.13 7.29
CA VAL A 126 -8.22 -19.22 6.55
C VAL A 126 -9.15 -20.05 5.70
N THR A 127 -10.47 -19.85 5.84
CA THR A 127 -11.45 -20.37 4.89
C THR A 127 -11.90 -19.23 3.98
N PHE A 128 -12.16 -19.52 2.73
CA PHE A 128 -12.57 -18.52 1.76
C PHE A 128 -13.59 -19.07 0.78
N ARG A 129 -14.40 -18.17 0.26
CA ARG A 129 -15.43 -18.51 -0.75
C ARG A 129 -14.81 -18.50 -2.12
N HIS A 130 -15.35 -19.34 -2.97
CA HIS A 130 -15.03 -19.28 -4.38
C HIS A 130 -15.42 -17.91 -4.93
N SER A 131 -14.47 -17.21 -5.51
CA SER A 131 -14.69 -16.00 -6.28
C SER A 131 -14.56 -16.31 -7.77
N SER A 132 -15.28 -15.56 -8.60
CA SER A 132 -15.10 -15.62 -10.05
C SER A 132 -13.66 -15.30 -10.40
N GLY A 133 -13.08 -16.04 -11.35
CA GLY A 133 -11.70 -15.82 -11.79
C GLY A 133 -11.06 -17.08 -12.35
N ASN A 134 -9.80 -16.95 -12.79
CA ASN A 134 -9.08 -18.08 -13.35
C ASN A 134 -8.73 -19.07 -12.22
N PRO A 135 -9.07 -20.36 -12.39
CA PRO A 135 -8.73 -21.42 -11.43
C PRO A 135 -7.23 -21.58 -11.19
N ASP A 136 -6.41 -21.13 -12.12
CA ASP A 136 -4.93 -21.20 -12.03
C ASP A 136 -4.33 -20.05 -11.21
N ASP A 137 -5.13 -19.06 -10.82
CA ASP A 137 -4.67 -18.00 -9.92
C ASP A 137 -4.20 -18.61 -8.59
N ARG A 138 -3.02 -18.17 -8.14
CA ARG A 138 -2.36 -18.67 -6.95
C ARG A 138 -2.36 -17.63 -5.85
N LEU A 139 -2.72 -18.07 -4.66
CA LEU A 139 -2.74 -17.23 -3.46
C LEU A 139 -1.32 -17.02 -2.95
N GLN A 140 -0.98 -15.76 -2.75
CA GLN A 140 0.25 -15.30 -2.13
C GLN A 140 -0.10 -14.80 -0.73
N VAL A 141 0.69 -15.15 0.26
CA VAL A 141 0.47 -14.71 1.66
C VAL A 141 1.72 -14.02 2.16
N LEU A 142 1.56 -12.79 2.65
CA LEU A 142 2.62 -12.05 3.33
C LEU A 142 2.35 -12.05 4.83
N ILE A 143 3.34 -12.44 5.61
CA ILE A 143 3.38 -12.25 7.05
C ILE A 143 4.37 -11.11 7.32
N TYR A 144 3.89 -10.01 7.87
CA TYR A 144 4.73 -8.91 8.34
C TYR A 144 4.80 -8.93 9.86
N ASN A 145 6.02 -9.06 10.40
CA ASN A 145 6.30 -8.99 11.81
C ASN A 145 6.67 -7.56 12.19
N ARG A 146 5.74 -6.85 12.85
CA ARG A 146 5.92 -5.45 13.26
C ARG A 146 6.99 -5.32 14.34
N THR A 147 7.11 -6.29 15.23
CA THR A 147 8.06 -6.28 16.34
C THR A 147 9.51 -6.32 15.86
N LEU A 148 9.80 -7.15 14.85
CA LEU A 148 11.14 -7.31 14.29
C LEU A 148 11.37 -6.46 13.03
N ALA A 149 10.32 -5.82 12.50
CA ALA A 149 10.33 -5.08 11.22
C ALA A 149 10.85 -5.95 10.05
N VAL A 150 10.41 -7.20 9.97
CA VAL A 150 10.73 -8.14 8.89
C VAL A 150 9.48 -8.72 8.27
N SER A 151 9.59 -9.21 7.04
CA SER A 151 8.47 -9.87 6.36
C SER A 151 8.88 -11.20 5.75
N GLN A 152 7.91 -12.10 5.67
CA GLN A 152 8.02 -13.38 4.98
C GLN A 152 6.91 -13.51 3.97
N LEU A 153 7.25 -13.76 2.71
CA LEU A 153 6.30 -14.03 1.64
C LEU A 153 6.22 -15.53 1.38
N LEU A 154 5.04 -16.09 1.51
CA LEU A 154 4.70 -17.45 1.18
C LEU A 154 4.02 -17.46 -0.20
N GLU A 155 4.70 -18.01 -1.19
CA GLU A 155 4.24 -17.99 -2.58
C GLU A 155 3.41 -19.23 -2.91
N ASN A 156 2.41 -19.09 -3.78
CA ASN A 156 1.61 -20.17 -4.38
C ASN A 156 0.94 -21.13 -3.38
N GLN A 157 0.46 -20.61 -2.26
CA GLN A 157 -0.05 -21.39 -1.13
C GLN A 157 -1.35 -22.15 -1.42
N ALA A 158 -2.25 -21.58 -2.23
CA ALA A 158 -3.49 -22.21 -2.63
C ALA A 158 -3.91 -21.75 -4.04
N SER A 159 -4.71 -22.57 -4.72
CA SER A 159 -5.38 -22.14 -5.95
C SER A 159 -6.73 -21.49 -5.61
N ARG A 160 -7.28 -20.74 -6.57
CA ARG A 160 -8.62 -20.13 -6.45
C ARG A 160 -9.73 -21.16 -6.28
N ARG A 161 -9.51 -22.42 -6.70
CA ARG A 161 -10.45 -23.54 -6.47
C ARG A 161 -10.45 -24.07 -5.03
N GLY A 162 -9.44 -23.73 -4.24
CA GLY A 162 -9.39 -24.11 -2.84
C GLY A 162 -10.47 -23.42 -2.02
N SER A 163 -10.81 -23.97 -0.88
CA SER A 163 -11.76 -23.40 0.08
C SER A 163 -11.12 -23.05 1.41
N ALA A 164 -9.91 -23.54 1.65
CA ALA A 164 -9.16 -23.28 2.87
C ALA A 164 -7.64 -23.26 2.62
N LEU A 165 -6.96 -22.54 3.48
CA LEU A 165 -5.51 -22.44 3.53
C LEU A 165 -5.04 -22.52 4.99
N THR A 166 -3.94 -23.21 5.22
CA THR A 166 -3.21 -23.17 6.49
C THR A 166 -1.91 -22.39 6.28
N VAL A 167 -1.75 -21.30 7.00
CA VAL A 167 -0.56 -20.44 6.96
C VAL A 167 0.31 -20.79 8.15
N PRO A 168 1.54 -21.29 7.95
CA PRO A 168 2.48 -21.53 9.02
C PRO A 168 3.05 -20.21 9.56
N ILE A 169 3.05 -20.06 10.88
CA ILE A 169 3.68 -18.94 11.57
C ILE A 169 4.99 -19.46 12.18
N PRO A 170 6.14 -18.82 11.92
CA PRO A 170 7.40 -19.20 12.52
C PRO A 170 7.29 -19.28 14.06
N PRO A 171 7.81 -20.32 14.70
CA PRO A 171 7.69 -20.51 16.15
C PRO A 171 8.21 -19.31 16.96
N GLU A 172 9.26 -18.68 16.49
CA GLU A 172 9.88 -17.50 17.10
C GLU A 172 9.01 -16.22 16.99
N TRP A 173 7.95 -16.25 16.16
CA TRP A 173 7.06 -15.10 15.96
C TRP A 173 5.74 -15.21 16.72
N GLN A 174 5.54 -16.25 17.51
CA GLN A 174 4.26 -16.52 18.20
C GLN A 174 3.81 -15.42 19.16
N SER A 175 4.77 -14.74 19.80
CA SER A 175 4.56 -13.63 20.74
C SER A 175 4.76 -12.25 20.12
N HIS A 176 4.87 -12.15 18.80
CA HIS A 176 5.08 -10.90 18.11
C HIS A 176 3.79 -10.35 17.50
N ASN A 177 3.77 -9.05 17.24
CA ASN A 177 2.68 -8.41 16.51
C ASN A 177 2.82 -8.71 15.02
N LEU A 178 1.87 -9.48 14.48
CA LEU A 178 1.90 -9.94 13.09
C LEU A 178 0.72 -9.38 12.31
N PHE A 179 0.99 -8.95 11.08
CA PHE A 179 -0.01 -8.58 10.10
C PHE A 179 0.09 -9.54 8.93
N ILE A 180 -1.03 -10.18 8.57
CA ILE A 180 -1.07 -11.22 7.55
C ILE A 180 -1.96 -10.74 6.42
N TYR A 181 -1.37 -10.61 5.23
CA TYR A 181 -2.06 -10.17 4.01
C TYR A 181 -2.10 -11.30 2.99
N ALA A 182 -3.11 -11.26 2.12
CA ALA A 182 -3.18 -12.18 1.00
C ALA A 182 -3.63 -11.48 -0.28
N PHE A 183 -3.16 -11.99 -1.42
CA PHE A 183 -3.59 -11.57 -2.75
C PHE A 183 -3.41 -12.70 -3.75
N TYR A 184 -4.23 -12.69 -4.80
CA TYR A 184 -4.06 -13.62 -5.90
C TYR A 184 -3.06 -13.10 -6.92
N ARG A 185 -2.34 -14.04 -7.53
CA ARG A 185 -1.47 -13.79 -8.69
C ARG A 185 -1.69 -14.89 -9.74
N ASN A 186 -1.88 -14.49 -10.98
CA ASN A 186 -1.91 -15.41 -12.11
C ASN A 186 -0.48 -15.71 -12.57
N PRO A 187 -0.05 -16.99 -12.61
CA PRO A 187 1.32 -17.32 -12.99
C PRO A 187 1.64 -16.97 -14.45
N SER A 188 0.67 -17.13 -15.36
CA SER A 188 0.88 -16.94 -16.81
C SER A 188 0.90 -15.48 -17.22
N THR A 189 -0.04 -14.69 -16.71
CA THR A 189 -0.18 -13.25 -17.06
C THR A 189 0.56 -12.33 -16.10
N SER A 190 0.96 -12.86 -14.94
CA SER A 190 1.48 -12.08 -13.80
C SER A 190 0.54 -10.98 -13.29
N TYR A 191 -0.74 -10.99 -13.66
CA TYR A 191 -1.74 -10.10 -13.05
C TYR A 191 -1.97 -10.48 -11.60
N THR A 192 -2.33 -9.49 -10.80
CA THR A 192 -2.58 -9.63 -9.37
C THR A 192 -3.98 -9.11 -9.01
N SER A 193 -4.47 -9.49 -7.84
CA SER A 193 -5.62 -8.84 -7.21
C SER A 193 -5.15 -7.77 -6.23
N ASP A 194 -6.08 -6.95 -5.77
CA ASP A 194 -5.86 -6.16 -4.57
C ASP A 194 -5.61 -7.08 -3.38
N SER A 195 -4.69 -6.68 -2.50
CA SER A 195 -4.43 -7.43 -1.28
C SER A 195 -5.45 -7.11 -0.20
N ILE A 196 -5.73 -8.08 0.64
CA ILE A 196 -6.55 -7.92 1.83
C ILE A 196 -5.76 -8.26 3.08
N LEU A 197 -6.05 -7.58 4.18
CA LEU A 197 -5.60 -7.97 5.51
C LEU A 197 -6.45 -9.14 5.99
N LEU A 198 -5.82 -10.30 6.25
CA LEU A 198 -6.49 -11.49 6.76
C LEU A 198 -6.61 -11.48 8.27
N ALA A 199 -5.52 -11.11 8.94
CA ALA A 199 -5.47 -11.12 10.39
C ALA A 199 -4.42 -10.13 10.92
N GLU A 200 -4.72 -9.56 12.06
CA GLU A 200 -3.80 -8.88 12.94
C GLU A 200 -3.68 -9.73 14.21
N LEU A 201 -2.48 -10.24 14.48
CA LEU A 201 -2.19 -11.03 15.66
C LEU A 201 -1.34 -10.18 16.60
N ASN A 202 -1.95 -9.74 17.68
CA ASN A 202 -1.25 -8.99 18.73
C ASN A 202 -0.67 -9.98 19.75
N THR A 203 0.38 -9.55 20.47
CA THR A 203 0.92 -10.30 21.63
C THR A 203 -0.20 -10.71 22.57
N PRO A 204 -0.15 -11.88 23.18
CA PRO A 204 -1.24 -12.38 24.00
C PRO A 204 -1.37 -11.61 25.30
N SER A 205 -2.20 -10.58 25.34
CA SER A 205 -3.03 -10.33 26.49
C SER A 205 -4.41 -10.91 26.13
N GLY A 206 -4.65 -12.12 26.64
CA GLY A 206 -5.84 -12.89 26.63
C GLY A 206 -6.90 -12.61 25.55
N ASP A 207 -7.19 -13.63 24.76
CA ASP A 207 -8.44 -13.80 24.02
C ASP A 207 -9.00 -12.58 23.29
N GLN A 208 -8.66 -12.48 22.02
CA GLN A 208 -9.67 -12.35 20.95
C GLN A 208 -8.99 -12.16 19.60
N LEU A 209 -9.21 -13.10 18.71
CA LEU A 209 -9.13 -12.91 17.27
C LEU A 209 -10.22 -11.89 16.90
N LEU A 210 -9.89 -10.60 16.95
CA LEU A 210 -10.72 -9.57 16.34
C LEU A 210 -10.53 -9.67 14.82
N ILE A 211 -11.29 -10.59 14.25
CA ILE A 211 -11.52 -10.63 12.80
C ILE A 211 -12.38 -9.43 12.49
N THR A 212 -11.77 -8.37 12.05
CA THR A 212 -12.52 -7.19 11.65
C THR A 212 -13.13 -7.42 10.28
N LEU A 213 -14.33 -7.99 10.23
CA LEU A 213 -15.26 -7.84 9.11
C LEU A 213 -15.49 -6.35 8.78
N GLN A 214 -15.19 -5.43 9.69
CA GLN A 214 -15.23 -3.99 9.49
C GLN A 214 -14.21 -3.48 8.46
N SER A 215 -13.04 -4.09 8.31
CA SER A 215 -12.07 -3.66 7.29
C SER A 215 -12.56 -3.98 5.88
N PHE A 216 -13.37 -5.03 5.72
CA PHE A 216 -13.95 -5.40 4.43
C PHE A 216 -15.02 -4.39 3.96
N LEU A 217 -15.86 -3.92 4.88
CA LEU A 217 -16.89 -2.94 4.56
C LEU A 217 -16.31 -1.54 4.32
N SER A 218 -15.25 -1.16 5.01
CA SER A 218 -14.57 0.11 4.77
C SER A 218 -13.83 0.15 3.43
N HIS A 219 -13.25 -0.97 2.99
CA HIS A 219 -12.60 -1.06 1.68
C HIS A 219 -13.59 -0.95 0.51
N LEU A 220 -14.80 -1.50 0.65
CA LEU A 220 -15.86 -1.36 -0.36
C LEU A 220 -16.37 0.07 -0.47
N SER A 221 -16.40 0.84 0.62
CA SER A 221 -16.87 2.22 0.61
C SER A 221 -15.87 3.22 0.04
N HIS A 222 -14.56 2.92 0.06
CA HIS A 222 -13.52 3.83 -0.43
C HIS A 222 -13.13 3.61 -1.90
N ASN A 223 -13.34 2.41 -2.45
CA ASN A 223 -12.97 2.09 -3.83
C ASN A 223 -14.08 2.25 -4.86
N TRP A 224 -15.28 2.73 -4.46
CA TRP A 224 -16.37 3.01 -5.39
C TRP A 224 -16.80 4.48 -5.32
N PRO A 225 -16.17 5.39 -6.06
CA PRO A 225 -16.46 6.82 -6.00
C PRO A 225 -17.83 7.20 -6.59
N ASN A 226 -18.58 6.28 -7.21
CA ASN A 226 -19.82 6.59 -7.93
C ASN A 226 -21.12 6.43 -7.13
N LEU A 227 -21.07 6.15 -5.82
CA LEU A 227 -22.30 6.04 -4.98
C LEU A 227 -22.54 7.24 -4.06
N ARG A 228 -21.82 8.36 -4.20
CA ARG A 228 -22.04 9.58 -3.41
C ARG A 228 -22.62 10.75 -4.18
N TYR A 229 -23.57 10.49 -5.06
CA TYR A 229 -24.38 11.57 -5.62
C TYR A 229 -25.87 11.28 -5.39
N GLN A 230 -26.33 11.51 -4.16
CA GLN A 230 -27.72 11.94 -3.83
C GLN A 230 -27.82 12.08 -2.32
N SER A 231 -27.71 13.27 -1.87
CA SER A 231 -28.35 13.95 -0.73
C SER A 231 -27.39 14.92 -0.02
N ALA A 232 -27.30 16.11 -0.57
CA ALA A 232 -26.97 17.29 0.20
C ALA A 232 -27.77 18.46 -0.38
N SER A 233 -29.03 18.57 0.02
CA SER A 233 -29.77 19.83 0.00
C SER A 233 -29.12 20.76 1.00
N GLN A 234 -28.39 21.74 0.49
CA GLN A 234 -27.90 22.84 1.33
C GLN A 234 -29.04 23.76 1.72
N PRO A 235 -29.13 24.20 2.98
CA PRO A 235 -30.03 25.29 3.34
C PRO A 235 -29.45 26.63 2.85
N VAL A 236 -30.30 27.39 2.20
CA VAL A 236 -30.05 28.76 1.73
C VAL A 236 -29.83 29.68 2.93
N PRO A 237 -28.79 30.51 2.99
CA PRO A 237 -28.67 31.53 4.02
C PRO A 237 -29.59 32.70 3.72
N THR A 238 -30.51 32.98 4.62
CA THR A 238 -31.39 34.13 4.62
C THR A 238 -30.56 35.38 4.99
N SER A 239 -30.36 36.26 4.04
CA SER A 239 -29.76 37.57 4.28
C SER A 239 -30.81 38.51 4.89
N ILE A 240 -30.58 38.89 6.12
CA ILE A 240 -31.34 39.98 6.80
C ILE A 240 -30.67 41.31 6.43
N HIS A 241 -31.34 42.07 5.59
CA HIS A 241 -31.07 43.50 5.39
C HIS A 241 -31.58 44.27 6.59
N SER A 242 -30.71 44.89 7.36
CA SER A 242 -31.04 45.95 8.30
C SER A 242 -30.48 47.27 7.75
N SER A 243 -31.37 48.16 7.39
CA SER A 243 -31.06 49.56 7.06
C SER A 243 -30.85 50.39 8.36
N PRO A 244 -29.91 51.32 8.38
CA PRO A 244 -29.80 52.26 9.53
C PRO A 244 -30.76 53.45 9.39
N PRO A 245 -31.20 54.03 10.51
CA PRO A 245 -32.06 55.20 10.52
C PRO A 245 -31.28 56.50 10.30
N GLY A 246 -31.88 57.40 9.49
CA GLY A 246 -31.38 58.73 9.31
C GLY A 246 -31.61 59.63 10.54
N THR A 247 -30.78 60.56 10.74
CA THR A 247 -30.92 61.71 11.68
C THR A 247 -30.68 63.02 10.95
N PRO A 248 -31.17 64.14 11.51
CA PRO A 248 -31.75 65.27 10.86
C PRO A 248 -30.75 66.21 10.21
#